data_4dabbd8f69bdc5bdb2c50283b77997ba
#
_entry.id   4dabbd8f69bdc5bdb2c50283b77997ba
#
_cell.length_a   1.000
_cell.length_b   1.000
_cell.length_c   1.000
_cell.angle_alpha   90.00
_cell.angle_beta   90.00
_cell.angle_gamma   90.00
#
_symmetry.space_group_name_H-M   'P 1'
#
loop_
_entity.id
_entity.type
_entity.pdbx_description
1 polymer ?
#
loop_
_entity_poly.entity_id
_entity_poly.type
_entity_poly.pdbx_seq_one_letter_code
_entity_poly.pdbx_strand_id
1 'polypeptide(L)'
;KQGAPAEYAMYLNRKQDLAVDDMLASGISTGVTAGLPGQFGAFNNDADMAVKLGFKSFTRGGYTFHKHDWKLLNDPTLMGSSNFLQGAMIPLTNVTDARSGAKAPALAMYYKEANGYSREMEHWVSGGGVLGHSNNGDAGADVATFHYRSEIALCTRAANQHVVIKG
;
A
#
# COMPACT_ATOMS: atom_id res chain seq x y z
N LYS A 1 4.99 -1.44 22.67
CA LYS A 1 3.74 -0.68 22.75
C LYS A 1 2.60 -1.66 22.99
N GLN A 2 1.71 -1.38 23.93
CA GLN A 2 0.50 -2.20 24.14
C GLN A 2 -0.37 -2.15 22.88
N GLY A 3 -0.78 -3.31 22.39
CA GLY A 3 -1.63 -3.42 21.21
C GLY A 3 -0.92 -3.20 19.86
N ALA A 4 0.41 -3.23 19.81
CA ALA A 4 1.11 -3.19 18.55
C ALA A 4 0.81 -4.46 17.74
N PRO A 5 0.49 -4.35 16.44
CA PRO A 5 0.26 -5.49 15.57
C PRO A 5 1.56 -6.27 15.36
N ALA A 6 1.45 -7.59 15.13
CA ALA A 6 2.60 -8.43 14.85
C ALA A 6 3.11 -8.31 13.39
N GLU A 7 2.27 -7.85 12.47
CA GLU A 7 2.55 -7.82 11.05
C GLU A 7 2.25 -6.46 10.42
N TYR A 8 3.16 -6.02 9.55
CA TYR A 8 3.06 -4.77 8.83
C TYR A 8 3.31 -4.96 7.34
N ALA A 9 2.49 -4.30 6.50
CA ALA A 9 2.83 -4.03 5.12
C ALA A 9 3.66 -2.74 5.09
N MET A 10 4.86 -2.81 4.55
CA MET A 10 5.80 -1.71 4.46
C MET A 10 5.91 -1.25 3.02
N TYR A 11 5.35 -0.09 2.73
CA TYR A 11 5.41 0.56 1.42
C TYR A 11 6.54 1.56 1.42
N LEU A 12 7.51 1.39 0.54
CA LEU A 12 8.73 2.17 0.49
C LEU A 12 8.93 2.83 -0.86
N ASN A 13 9.59 3.99 -0.87
CA ASN A 13 10.18 4.50 -2.09
C ASN A 13 11.47 3.70 -2.41
N ARG A 14 11.98 3.83 -3.63
CA ARG A 14 13.14 3.07 -4.09
C ARG A 14 14.38 3.28 -3.21
N LYS A 15 14.61 4.49 -2.73
CA LYS A 15 15.77 4.81 -1.88
C LYS A 15 15.72 4.05 -0.55
N GLN A 16 14.56 4.04 0.09
CA GLN A 16 14.36 3.33 1.35
C GLN A 16 14.32 1.81 1.16
N ASP A 17 13.79 1.36 0.03
CA ASP A 17 13.77 -0.05 -0.33
C ASP A 17 15.20 -0.62 -0.44
N LEU A 18 16.08 0.09 -1.16
CA LEU A 18 17.50 -0.26 -1.24
C LEU A 18 18.20 -0.19 0.13
N ALA A 19 17.90 0.83 0.94
CA ALA A 19 18.48 0.94 2.28
C ALA A 19 18.09 -0.23 3.20
N VAL A 20 16.89 -0.77 3.05
CA VAL A 20 16.46 -1.97 3.78
C VAL A 20 17.21 -3.21 3.27
N ASP A 21 17.41 -3.33 1.97
CA ASP A 21 18.18 -4.45 1.40
C ASP A 21 19.66 -4.39 1.88
N ASP A 22 20.28 -3.22 1.89
CA ASP A 22 21.62 -3.01 2.40
C ASP A 22 21.72 -3.33 3.91
N MET A 23 20.72 -2.94 4.68
CA MET A 23 20.63 -3.27 6.10
C MET A 23 20.57 -4.80 6.32
N LEU A 24 19.75 -5.49 5.53
CA LEU A 24 19.63 -6.96 5.62
C LEU A 24 20.93 -7.64 5.20
N ALA A 25 21.55 -7.18 4.10
CA ALA A 25 22.82 -7.71 3.62
C ALA A 25 23.95 -7.49 4.65
N SER A 26 24.03 -6.31 5.25
CA SER A 26 25.02 -6.01 6.30
C SER A 26 24.81 -6.83 7.56
N GLY A 27 23.57 -7.09 7.93
CA GLY A 27 23.22 -7.96 9.06
C GLY A 27 23.67 -9.40 8.87
N ILE A 28 23.60 -9.91 7.64
CA ILE A 28 24.10 -11.24 7.27
C ILE A 28 25.63 -11.27 7.36
N SER A 29 26.30 -10.29 6.78
CA SER A 29 27.77 -10.19 6.78
C SER A 29 28.36 -10.09 8.19
N THR A 30 27.76 -9.31 9.06
CA THR A 30 28.24 -9.13 10.44
C THR A 30 28.04 -10.40 11.29
N GLY A 31 27.01 -11.18 11.01
CA GLY A 31 26.74 -12.45 11.72
C GLY A 31 27.84 -13.49 11.55
N VAL A 32 28.55 -13.47 10.42
CA VAL A 32 29.66 -14.38 10.12
C VAL A 32 30.90 -14.05 10.95
N THR A 33 31.19 -12.76 11.12
CA THR A 33 32.41 -12.31 11.82
C THR A 33 32.23 -12.34 13.35
N ALA A 34 31.03 -12.24 13.84
CA ALA A 34 30.73 -12.15 15.27
C ALA A 34 30.40 -13.50 15.94
N GLY A 35 30.44 -14.63 15.22
CA GLY A 35 30.12 -15.95 15.78
C GLY A 35 28.66 -16.12 16.18
N LEU A 36 27.79 -15.17 15.85
CA LEU A 36 26.36 -15.33 15.97
C LEU A 36 25.84 -16.25 14.87
N PRO A 37 25.20 -17.38 15.19
CA PRO A 37 24.55 -18.20 14.17
C PRO A 37 23.56 -17.28 13.43
N GLY A 38 23.81 -17.08 12.13
CA GLY A 38 23.06 -16.13 11.33
C GLY A 38 21.57 -16.32 11.52
N GLN A 39 20.86 -15.27 11.82
CA GLN A 39 19.38 -15.26 11.90
C GLN A 39 18.73 -15.71 10.58
N PHE A 40 19.53 -15.88 9.55
CA PHE A 40 19.14 -16.33 8.22
C PHE A 40 19.92 -17.59 7.82
N GLY A 41 19.89 -18.60 8.66
CA GLY A 41 20.64 -19.86 8.47
C GLY A 41 20.38 -20.64 7.16
N ALA A 42 19.59 -20.10 6.25
CA ALA A 42 19.35 -20.66 4.93
C ALA A 42 20.35 -20.17 3.87
N PHE A 43 21.10 -19.10 4.14
CA PHE A 43 22.02 -18.50 3.16
C PHE A 43 23.45 -18.61 3.67
N ASN A 44 24.15 -19.51 3.08
CA ASN A 44 25.54 -19.85 3.42
C ASN A 44 26.47 -18.65 3.14
N ASN A 45 26.52 -17.68 4.06
CA ASN A 45 27.51 -16.60 4.14
C ASN A 45 27.63 -15.66 2.92
N ASP A 46 26.68 -15.64 2.02
CA ASP A 46 26.76 -14.79 0.82
C ASP A 46 25.77 -13.63 0.91
N ALA A 47 26.27 -12.46 1.32
CA ALA A 47 25.48 -11.22 1.37
C ALA A 47 24.94 -10.84 -0.02
N ASP A 48 25.69 -11.14 -1.07
CA ASP A 48 25.27 -10.91 -2.46
C ASP A 48 24.07 -11.78 -2.86
N MET A 49 23.99 -12.98 -2.34
CA MET A 49 22.85 -13.86 -2.61
C MET A 49 21.56 -13.33 -1.97
N ALA A 50 21.66 -12.76 -0.79
CA ALA A 50 20.51 -12.15 -0.10
C ALA A 50 19.92 -10.98 -0.92
N VAL A 51 20.78 -10.13 -1.46
CA VAL A 51 20.36 -9.00 -2.32
C VAL A 51 19.79 -9.48 -3.65
N LYS A 52 20.41 -10.47 -4.28
CA LYS A 52 19.95 -11.04 -5.56
C LYS A 52 18.60 -11.75 -5.46
N LEU A 53 18.29 -12.37 -4.32
CA LEU A 53 17.01 -13.05 -4.10
C LEU A 53 15.84 -12.11 -3.82
N GLY A 54 16.11 -10.85 -3.47
CA GLY A 54 15.09 -9.84 -3.21
C GLY A 54 14.14 -10.25 -2.09
N PHE A 55 14.50 -10.00 -0.85
CA PHE A 55 13.63 -10.32 0.27
C PHE A 55 12.32 -9.52 0.23
N LYS A 56 11.21 -10.24 0.26
CA LYS A 56 9.87 -9.65 0.32
C LYS A 56 9.37 -9.47 1.74
N SER A 57 9.92 -10.20 2.70
CA SER A 57 9.54 -10.11 4.11
C SER A 57 10.70 -10.46 5.03
N PHE A 58 10.73 -9.86 6.19
CA PHE A 58 11.67 -10.19 7.26
C PHE A 58 11.01 -10.01 8.62
N THR A 59 11.52 -10.74 9.61
CA THR A 59 11.02 -10.67 10.99
C THR A 59 12.13 -10.15 11.89
N ARG A 60 11.83 -9.15 12.70
CA ARG A 60 12.76 -8.61 13.68
C ARG A 60 12.03 -8.19 14.96
N GLY A 61 12.55 -8.62 16.12
CA GLY A 61 11.99 -8.24 17.41
C GLY A 61 10.54 -8.69 17.61
N GLY A 62 10.12 -9.80 17.01
CA GLY A 62 8.75 -10.31 17.09
C GLY A 62 7.76 -9.65 16.13
N TYR A 63 8.25 -8.80 15.23
CA TYR A 63 7.43 -8.16 14.19
C TYR A 63 7.82 -8.67 12.81
N THR A 64 6.83 -8.95 11.99
CA THR A 64 7.02 -9.32 10.58
C THR A 64 6.70 -8.13 9.68
N PHE A 65 7.62 -7.81 8.80
CA PHE A 65 7.51 -6.73 7.84
C PHE A 65 7.44 -7.31 6.44
N HIS A 66 6.37 -7.01 5.71
CA HIS A 66 6.20 -7.36 4.30
C HIS A 66 6.55 -6.15 3.46
N LYS A 67 7.63 -6.26 2.69
CA LYS A 67 8.19 -5.17 1.89
C LYS A 67 7.48 -5.06 0.55
N HIS A 68 7.04 -3.87 0.20
CA HIS A 68 6.41 -3.54 -1.08
C HIS A 68 7.08 -2.29 -1.67
N ASP A 69 7.59 -2.40 -2.88
CA ASP A 69 8.01 -1.24 -3.66
C ASP A 69 6.77 -0.52 -4.19
N TRP A 70 6.57 0.72 -3.77
CA TRP A 70 5.49 1.55 -4.26
C TRP A 70 6.03 2.66 -5.16
N LYS A 71 5.97 2.41 -6.46
CA LYS A 71 6.54 3.28 -7.49
C LYS A 71 6.00 4.72 -7.45
N LEU A 72 4.76 4.91 -7.03
CA LEU A 72 4.15 6.24 -6.91
C LEU A 72 4.84 7.13 -5.86
N LEU A 73 5.51 6.55 -4.86
CA LEU A 73 6.32 7.30 -3.89
C LEU A 73 7.60 7.90 -4.51
N ASN A 74 7.97 7.47 -5.71
CA ASN A 74 9.12 8.00 -6.44
C ASN A 74 8.74 9.11 -7.44
N ASP A 75 7.44 9.36 -7.63
CA ASP A 75 6.96 10.35 -8.58
C ASP A 75 6.94 11.74 -7.95
N PRO A 76 7.81 12.66 -8.41
CA PRO A 76 7.86 14.01 -7.86
C PRO A 76 6.60 14.84 -8.16
N THR A 77 5.82 14.45 -9.16
CA THR A 77 4.57 15.16 -9.50
C THR A 77 3.47 14.89 -8.48
N LEU A 78 3.45 13.68 -7.92
CA LEU A 78 2.49 13.26 -6.90
C LEU A 78 2.93 13.63 -5.49
N MET A 79 4.24 13.48 -5.20
CA MET A 79 4.78 13.64 -3.85
C MET A 79 5.37 15.02 -3.59
N GLY A 80 5.45 15.87 -4.60
CA GLY A 80 6.12 17.16 -4.53
C GLY A 80 7.64 17.05 -4.54
N SER A 81 8.31 18.21 -4.64
CA SER A 81 9.78 18.28 -4.75
C SER A 81 10.52 17.93 -3.45
N SER A 82 9.85 17.88 -2.33
CA SER A 82 10.48 17.72 -1.01
C SER A 82 10.70 16.26 -0.58
N ASN A 83 10.24 15.27 -1.34
CA ASN A 83 10.30 13.85 -0.94
C ASN A 83 9.85 13.61 0.51
N PHE A 84 8.86 14.37 0.95
CA PHE A 84 8.40 14.40 2.34
C PHE A 84 7.98 13.02 2.84
N LEU A 85 7.30 12.23 2.00
CA LEU A 85 6.85 10.90 2.32
C LEU A 85 7.77 9.88 1.63
N GLN A 86 8.58 9.18 2.40
CA GLN A 86 9.49 8.16 1.90
C GLN A 86 8.93 6.75 2.03
N GLY A 87 7.96 6.55 2.89
CA GLY A 87 7.29 5.29 3.06
C GLY A 87 6.21 5.32 4.13
N ALA A 88 5.43 4.25 4.15
CA ALA A 88 4.39 4.03 5.15
C ALA A 88 4.36 2.56 5.57
N MET A 89 4.09 2.32 6.86
CA MET A 89 3.82 0.97 7.35
C MET A 89 2.38 0.90 7.82
N ILE A 90 1.66 -0.06 7.26
CA ILE A 90 0.24 -0.29 7.54
C ILE A 90 0.11 -1.61 8.29
N PRO A 91 -0.54 -1.62 9.46
CA PRO A 91 -0.76 -2.86 10.20
C PRO A 91 -1.71 -3.79 9.43
N LEU A 92 -1.32 -5.07 9.31
CA LEU A 92 -2.12 -6.08 8.61
C LEU A 92 -3.13 -6.79 9.53
N THR A 93 -2.98 -6.62 10.83
CA THR A 93 -3.90 -7.21 11.80
C THR A 93 -5.23 -6.46 11.86
N ASN A 94 -6.31 -7.21 12.03
CA ASN A 94 -7.63 -6.62 12.24
C ASN A 94 -7.69 -5.89 13.58
N VAL A 95 -8.28 -4.71 13.56
CA VAL A 95 -8.57 -3.91 14.74
C VAL A 95 -9.97 -4.27 15.25
N THR A 96 -10.06 -4.56 16.54
CA THR A 96 -11.34 -4.78 17.20
C THR A 96 -11.91 -3.44 17.66
N ASP A 97 -13.09 -3.10 17.20
CA ASP A 97 -13.81 -1.94 17.69
C ASP A 97 -14.24 -2.20 19.15
N ALA A 98 -13.79 -1.34 20.07
CA ALA A 98 -14.08 -1.46 21.49
C ALA A 98 -15.58 -1.34 21.81
N ARG A 99 -16.36 -0.70 20.93
CA ARG A 99 -17.78 -0.46 21.16
C ARG A 99 -18.68 -1.58 20.61
N SER A 100 -18.37 -2.07 19.42
CA SER A 100 -19.19 -3.08 18.75
C SER A 100 -18.61 -4.50 18.83
N GLY A 101 -17.33 -4.64 19.23
CA GLY A 101 -16.61 -5.91 19.19
C GLY A 101 -16.29 -6.39 17.76
N ALA A 102 -16.71 -5.66 16.76
CA ALA A 102 -16.48 -6.03 15.36
C ALA A 102 -15.00 -5.92 14.99
N LYS A 103 -14.51 -6.91 14.27
CA LYS A 103 -13.14 -6.92 13.72
C LYS A 103 -13.16 -6.37 12.31
N ALA A 104 -12.29 -5.41 12.04
CA ALA A 104 -12.15 -4.81 10.73
C ALA A 104 -10.69 -4.48 10.43
N PRO A 105 -10.27 -4.46 9.15
CA PRO A 105 -8.90 -4.12 8.80
C PRO A 105 -8.53 -2.69 9.24
N ALA A 106 -7.26 -2.47 9.54
CA ALA A 106 -6.74 -1.18 9.98
C ALA A 106 -6.89 -0.09 8.90
N LEU A 107 -6.74 -0.48 7.65
CA LEU A 107 -6.99 0.37 6.49
C LEU A 107 -8.03 -0.31 5.61
N ALA A 108 -9.11 0.38 5.28
CA ALA A 108 -10.18 -0.12 4.43
C ALA A 108 -10.70 0.97 3.50
N MET A 109 -11.06 0.58 2.31
CA MET A 109 -11.76 1.43 1.37
C MET A 109 -13.25 1.06 1.41
N TYR A 110 -14.10 2.06 1.60
CA TYR A 110 -15.55 1.93 1.56
C TYR A 110 -16.06 2.61 0.31
N TYR A 111 -17.06 2.02 -0.27
CA TYR A 111 -17.80 2.59 -1.38
C TYR A 111 -19.29 2.67 -1.03
N LYS A 112 -19.96 3.60 -1.66
CA LYS A 112 -21.39 3.79 -1.46
C LYS A 112 -22.18 2.86 -2.35
N GLU A 113 -23.14 2.20 -1.77
CA GLU A 113 -24.22 1.50 -2.50
C GLU A 113 -25.49 2.35 -2.47
N ALA A 114 -26.15 2.45 -3.59
CA ALA A 114 -27.43 3.11 -3.69
C ALA A 114 -28.36 2.32 -4.62
N ASN A 115 -29.57 2.00 -4.15
CA ASN A 115 -30.60 1.31 -4.93
C ASN A 115 -30.15 0.00 -5.60
N GLY A 116 -29.26 -0.77 -4.94
CA GLY A 116 -28.74 -2.02 -5.47
C GLY A 116 -27.61 -1.87 -6.49
N TYR A 117 -27.11 -0.65 -6.70
CA TYR A 117 -25.95 -0.39 -7.55
C TYR A 117 -24.73 0.00 -6.71
N SER A 118 -23.59 -0.65 -6.97
CA SER A 118 -22.31 -0.24 -6.41
C SER A 118 -21.81 1.02 -7.11
N ARG A 119 -21.39 2.02 -6.33
CA ARG A 119 -20.77 3.24 -6.82
C ARG A 119 -19.23 3.22 -6.68
N GLU A 120 -18.66 2.05 -6.62
CA GLU A 120 -17.20 1.89 -6.62
C GLU A 120 -16.60 2.37 -7.95
N MET A 121 -17.21 1.93 -9.06
CA MET A 121 -16.83 2.38 -10.40
C MET A 121 -18.06 2.28 -11.31
N GLU A 122 -18.89 3.29 -11.28
CA GLU A 122 -20.05 3.38 -12.15
C GLU A 122 -19.66 4.05 -13.46
N HIS A 123 -20.10 3.47 -14.56
CA HIS A 123 -19.89 4.07 -15.88
C HIS A 123 -21.15 3.97 -16.71
N TRP A 124 -21.39 4.97 -17.53
CA TRP A 124 -22.46 4.97 -18.52
C TRP A 124 -22.05 5.77 -19.74
N VAL A 125 -22.73 5.51 -20.84
CA VAL A 125 -22.51 6.19 -22.09
C VAL A 125 -23.78 6.95 -22.46
N SER A 126 -23.64 8.23 -22.78
CA SER A 126 -24.68 9.00 -23.44
C SER A 126 -24.28 9.21 -24.89
N GLY A 127 -25.12 8.72 -25.80
CA GLY A 127 -24.94 8.87 -27.23
C GLY A 127 -25.78 10.04 -27.75
N GLY A 128 -25.21 10.78 -28.72
CA GLY A 128 -25.89 11.78 -29.51
C GLY A 128 -25.86 11.43 -31.01
N GLY A 129 -26.68 12.07 -31.81
CA GLY A 129 -26.70 11.86 -33.26
C GLY A 129 -27.18 10.47 -33.69
N VAL A 130 -26.41 9.83 -34.57
CA VAL A 130 -26.72 8.51 -35.13
C VAL A 130 -26.66 7.37 -34.09
N LEU A 131 -25.90 7.55 -33.03
CA LEU A 131 -25.66 6.53 -31.98
C LEU A 131 -26.74 6.48 -30.89
N GLY A 132 -27.67 7.42 -30.85
CA GLY A 132 -28.75 7.38 -29.86
C GLY A 132 -29.61 8.64 -29.83
N HIS A 133 -30.83 8.51 -29.34
CA HIS A 133 -31.66 9.65 -29.05
C HIS A 133 -31.18 10.31 -27.78
N SER A 134 -30.51 11.45 -27.91
CA SER A 134 -30.15 12.28 -26.77
C SER A 134 -31.39 12.99 -26.25
N ASN A 135 -31.94 12.52 -25.13
CA ASN A 135 -32.93 13.28 -24.36
C ASN A 135 -32.29 14.39 -23.52
N ASN A 136 -30.99 14.61 -23.62
CA ASN A 136 -30.23 15.41 -22.65
C ASN A 136 -29.51 16.62 -23.29
N GLY A 137 -30.18 17.34 -24.17
CA GLY A 137 -29.74 18.69 -24.53
C GLY A 137 -28.55 18.83 -25.48
N ASP A 138 -27.84 17.78 -25.82
CA ASP A 138 -26.82 17.77 -26.85
C ASP A 138 -27.42 17.48 -28.24
N ALA A 139 -28.52 18.14 -28.52
CA ALA A 139 -29.20 18.02 -29.79
C ALA A 139 -28.31 18.55 -30.92
N GLY A 140 -27.69 17.65 -31.69
CA GLY A 140 -26.98 17.97 -32.91
C GLY A 140 -25.52 17.60 -32.96
N ALA A 141 -24.89 17.15 -31.90
CA ALA A 141 -23.53 16.63 -31.95
C ALA A 141 -23.51 15.12 -32.15
N ASP A 142 -22.79 14.65 -33.17
CA ASP A 142 -22.55 13.22 -33.42
C ASP A 142 -21.39 12.74 -32.55
N VAL A 143 -21.60 12.73 -31.22
CA VAL A 143 -20.58 12.40 -30.22
C VAL A 143 -21.13 11.41 -29.18
N ALA A 144 -20.28 10.51 -28.73
CA ALA A 144 -20.56 9.65 -27.57
C ALA A 144 -19.76 10.17 -26.37
N THR A 145 -20.46 10.42 -25.27
CA THR A 145 -19.83 10.86 -24.02
C THR A 145 -19.80 9.71 -23.02
N PHE A 146 -18.60 9.37 -22.58
CA PHE A 146 -18.38 8.37 -21.54
C PHE A 146 -18.32 9.05 -20.18
N HIS A 147 -19.18 8.65 -19.29
CA HIS A 147 -19.26 9.17 -17.94
C HIS A 147 -18.73 8.13 -16.96
N TYR A 148 -17.92 8.57 -16.00
CA TYR A 148 -17.43 7.75 -14.92
C TYR A 148 -17.75 8.44 -13.59
N ARG A 149 -18.22 7.67 -12.63
CA ARG A 149 -18.45 8.14 -11.27
C ARG A 149 -17.94 7.13 -10.27
N SER A 150 -17.24 7.60 -9.25
CA SER A 150 -16.80 6.79 -8.11
C SER A 150 -17.08 7.55 -6.82
N GLU A 151 -17.75 6.89 -5.86
CA GLU A 151 -18.00 7.42 -4.53
C GLU A 151 -17.33 6.48 -3.52
N ILE A 152 -16.09 6.80 -3.18
CA ILE A 152 -15.22 6.00 -2.30
C ILE A 152 -14.75 6.84 -1.11
N ALA A 153 -14.51 6.19 0.01
CA ALA A 153 -13.93 6.78 1.20
C ALA A 153 -12.86 5.86 1.78
N LEU A 154 -11.71 6.44 2.14
CA LEU A 154 -10.65 5.72 2.84
C LEU A 154 -10.90 5.83 4.35
N CYS A 155 -10.96 4.68 5.02
CA CYS A 155 -11.12 4.60 6.47
C CYS A 155 -9.85 4.04 7.11
N THR A 156 -9.26 4.82 8.01
CA THR A 156 -8.09 4.43 8.80
C THR A 156 -8.52 4.19 10.23
N ARG A 157 -8.33 2.98 10.73
CA ARG A 157 -8.56 2.61 12.13
C ARG A 157 -7.23 2.46 12.84
N ALA A 158 -7.24 2.68 14.17
CA ALA A 158 -6.03 2.59 15.00
C ALA A 158 -4.87 3.41 14.41
N ALA A 159 -5.10 4.70 14.14
CA ALA A 159 -4.13 5.59 13.52
C ALA A 159 -2.76 5.62 14.25
N ASN A 160 -2.74 5.35 15.56
CA ASN A 160 -1.53 5.24 16.38
C ASN A 160 -0.66 4.01 16.06
N GLN A 161 -1.17 3.05 15.31
CA GLN A 161 -0.43 1.86 14.89
C GLN A 161 0.20 2.02 13.50
N HIS A 162 -0.25 3.00 12.73
CA HIS A 162 0.35 3.34 11.44
C HIS A 162 1.66 4.10 11.64
N VAL A 163 2.62 3.85 10.75
CA VAL A 163 3.92 4.52 10.79
C VAL A 163 4.14 5.23 9.46
N VAL A 164 4.59 6.47 9.52
CA VAL A 164 4.96 7.27 8.35
C VAL A 164 6.47 7.50 8.39
N ILE A 165 7.14 7.16 7.31
CA ILE A 165 8.57 7.39 7.14
C ILE A 165 8.75 8.70 6.36
N LYS A 166 9.34 9.67 7.01
CA LYS A 166 9.61 11.00 6.44
C LYS A 166 11.09 11.13 6.08
N GLY A 167 11.37 11.92 5.04
CA GLY A 167 12.72 12.31 4.65
C GLY A 167 13.25 13.51 5.42
#